data_bb97d410963b610c90863331cd7e4a50
#
_entry.id   bb97d410963b610c90863331cd7e4a50
#
_cell.length_a   1.000
_cell.length_b   1.000
_cell.length_c   1.000
_cell.angle_alpha   90.00
_cell.angle_beta   90.00
_cell.angle_gamma   90.00
#
_symmetry.space_group_name_H-M   'P 1'
#
loop_
_entity.id
_entity.type
_entity.pdbx_description
1 polymer ?
#
loop_
_entity_poly.entity_id
_entity_poly.type
_entity_poly.pdbx_seq_one_letter_code
_entity_poly.pdbx_strand_id
1 'polypeptide(L)'
;MATTKKNEVAEVGKQQAGLIVNNAFIDGLSRQLKEKEQYGLSFPADYNPTNALMGAYLIMKETTDKSGRCILESCSQNSIANSLMDMATLGLNASKKQGYFIAYAGKCQFQKSYFGNITLAKRNGMKKITAEVIYEGDTFKYHIEDGVKIIDVHEQDFMNIDVDKVKGAYAIATMEDGSKIVEVMNIAQLKKAWNQRMGGLKEDENSTHTKFRDQMAKKTVINRLCKTIANTSTDGNISEISDRLDEQENTDILAENVAYEIEQNSNQVEFETNVDAEVVENNNKQEHPLPDFMVVEQ
;
A
#
# COMPACT_ATOMS: atom_id res chain seq x y z
N MET A 1 -7.60 -9.77 -55.33
CA MET A 1 -6.38 -9.95 -54.52
C MET A 1 -6.22 -8.75 -53.55
N ALA A 2 -7.09 -8.61 -52.58
CA ALA A 2 -7.01 -7.51 -51.60
C ALA A 2 -7.67 -7.87 -50.25
N THR A 3 -7.44 -9.10 -49.73
CA THR A 3 -8.07 -9.54 -48.48
C THR A 3 -7.08 -10.19 -47.47
N THR A 4 -5.78 -10.21 -47.76
CA THR A 4 -4.80 -10.96 -46.95
C THR A 4 -3.90 -10.06 -46.07
N LYS A 5 -3.99 -8.73 -46.17
CA LYS A 5 -3.13 -7.80 -45.41
C LYS A 5 -3.72 -7.22 -44.11
N LYS A 6 -4.98 -7.52 -43.78
CA LYS A 6 -5.64 -6.96 -42.59
C LYS A 6 -5.55 -7.85 -41.35
N ASN A 7 -5.17 -9.13 -41.49
CA ASN A 7 -5.08 -10.07 -40.37
C ASN A 7 -3.70 -10.16 -39.73
N GLU A 8 -2.62 -9.76 -40.39
CA GLU A 8 -1.25 -9.84 -39.81
C GLU A 8 -0.95 -8.73 -38.82
N VAL A 9 -1.61 -7.57 -38.90
CA VAL A 9 -1.39 -6.45 -37.98
C VAL A 9 -2.12 -6.66 -36.63
N ALA A 10 -3.15 -7.52 -36.62
CA ALA A 10 -3.92 -7.81 -35.38
C ALA A 10 -3.30 -8.91 -34.52
N GLU A 11 -2.43 -9.74 -35.06
CA GLU A 11 -1.75 -10.79 -34.31
C GLU A 11 -0.44 -10.32 -33.66
N VAL A 12 0.23 -9.31 -34.19
CA VAL A 12 1.46 -8.73 -33.59
C VAL A 12 1.14 -7.97 -32.28
N GLY A 13 -0.10 -7.49 -32.10
CA GLY A 13 -0.53 -6.82 -30.85
C GLY A 13 -0.87 -7.77 -29.69
N LYS A 14 -1.06 -9.05 -29.94
CA LYS A 14 -1.40 -10.07 -28.91
C LYS A 14 -0.22 -10.88 -28.40
N GLN A 15 0.94 -10.82 -29.04
CA GLN A 15 2.13 -11.56 -28.61
C GLN A 15 3.04 -10.81 -27.61
N GLN A 16 2.73 -9.57 -27.25
CA GLN A 16 3.48 -8.83 -26.21
C GLN A 16 2.96 -9.02 -24.77
N ALA A 17 1.91 -9.80 -24.56
CA ALA A 17 1.34 -10.08 -23.24
C ALA A 17 1.87 -11.35 -22.56
N GLY A 18 3.05 -11.86 -22.95
CA GLY A 18 3.55 -13.15 -22.48
C GLY A 18 5.06 -13.25 -22.36
N LEU A 19 5.77 -12.17 -22.02
CA LEU A 19 7.15 -12.31 -21.56
C LEU A 19 7.12 -12.89 -20.15
N ILE A 20 7.23 -14.21 -20.11
CA ILE A 20 7.21 -15.03 -18.92
C ILE A 20 8.25 -14.51 -17.95
N VAL A 21 7.81 -14.02 -16.79
CA VAL A 21 8.67 -13.81 -15.63
C VAL A 21 9.26 -15.20 -15.30
N ASN A 22 10.47 -15.41 -15.67
CA ASN A 22 11.20 -16.68 -15.54
C ASN A 22 12.49 -16.48 -14.73
N ASN A 23 13.26 -17.53 -14.53
CA ASN A 23 14.52 -17.45 -13.81
C ASN A 23 15.49 -16.43 -14.43
N ALA A 24 15.51 -16.28 -15.75
CA ALA A 24 16.36 -15.28 -16.43
C ALA A 24 15.95 -13.83 -16.08
N PHE A 25 14.67 -13.57 -15.86
CA PHE A 25 14.18 -12.27 -15.36
C PHE A 25 14.70 -11.99 -13.94
N ILE A 26 14.61 -12.97 -13.04
CA ILE A 26 15.12 -12.86 -11.67
C ILE A 26 16.64 -12.67 -11.65
N ASP A 27 17.37 -13.41 -12.51
CA ASP A 27 18.83 -13.24 -12.68
C ASP A 27 19.19 -11.85 -13.20
N GLY A 28 18.36 -11.27 -14.06
CA GLY A 28 18.48 -9.88 -14.53
C GLY A 28 18.36 -8.88 -13.38
N LEU A 29 17.33 -9.01 -12.54
CA LEU A 29 17.14 -8.15 -11.35
C LEU A 29 18.27 -8.33 -10.33
N SER A 30 18.76 -9.57 -10.13
CA SER A 30 19.89 -9.84 -9.23
C SER A 30 21.17 -9.16 -9.72
N ARG A 31 21.41 -9.10 -11.02
CA ARG A 31 22.54 -8.36 -11.60
C ARG A 31 22.39 -6.85 -11.38
N GLN A 32 21.21 -6.28 -11.62
CA GLN A 32 20.94 -4.87 -11.36
C GLN A 32 21.16 -4.48 -9.90
N LEU A 33 20.78 -5.34 -8.95
CA LEU A 33 21.04 -5.10 -7.53
C LEU A 33 22.54 -5.09 -7.23
N LYS A 34 23.30 -6.04 -7.78
CA LYS A 34 24.78 -6.06 -7.64
C LYS A 34 25.46 -4.84 -8.24
N GLU A 35 24.96 -4.33 -9.36
CA GLU A 35 25.45 -3.08 -9.94
C GLU A 35 25.15 -1.90 -9.01
N LYS A 36 23.93 -1.83 -8.43
CA LYS A 36 23.58 -0.79 -7.47
C LYS A 36 24.42 -0.83 -6.17
N GLU A 37 24.87 -2.02 -5.73
CA GLU A 37 25.81 -2.16 -4.61
C GLU A 37 27.15 -1.42 -4.91
N GLN A 38 27.63 -1.44 -6.16
CA GLN A 38 28.83 -0.70 -6.55
C GLN A 38 28.64 0.82 -6.50
N TYR A 39 27.38 1.28 -6.57
CA TYR A 39 27.02 2.70 -6.46
C TYR A 39 26.51 3.10 -5.07
N GLY A 40 26.75 2.27 -4.05
CA GLY A 40 26.48 2.62 -2.66
C GLY A 40 25.22 2.01 -2.05
N LEU A 41 24.45 1.18 -2.78
CA LEU A 41 23.39 0.41 -2.16
C LEU A 41 24.01 -0.65 -1.23
N SER A 42 23.65 -0.63 0.06
CA SER A 42 24.14 -1.60 1.01
C SER A 42 23.00 -2.47 1.56
N PHE A 43 23.29 -3.75 1.75
CA PHE A 43 22.35 -4.68 2.37
C PHE A 43 22.83 -5.07 3.77
N PRO A 44 21.90 -5.43 4.69
CA PRO A 44 22.28 -6.04 5.96
C PRO A 44 23.12 -7.30 5.74
N ALA A 45 24.08 -7.56 6.64
CA ALA A 45 25.02 -8.67 6.51
C ALA A 45 24.34 -10.06 6.42
N ASP A 46 23.15 -10.20 6.99
CA ASP A 46 22.33 -11.42 6.97
C ASP A 46 21.28 -11.47 5.84
N TYR A 47 21.30 -10.49 4.92
CA TYR A 47 20.35 -10.41 3.81
C TYR A 47 20.98 -10.88 2.51
N ASN A 48 20.35 -11.85 1.86
CA ASN A 48 20.71 -12.28 0.51
C ASN A 48 19.63 -11.83 -0.50
N PRO A 49 19.91 -10.81 -1.33
CA PRO A 49 18.94 -10.28 -2.29
C PRO A 49 18.45 -11.34 -3.29
N THR A 50 19.33 -12.18 -3.80
CA THR A 50 18.98 -13.22 -4.77
C THR A 50 18.02 -14.24 -4.18
N ASN A 51 18.27 -14.70 -2.95
CA ASN A 51 17.36 -15.63 -2.26
C ASN A 51 16.01 -14.97 -1.97
N ALA A 52 16.00 -13.68 -1.61
CA ALA A 52 14.76 -12.93 -1.37
C ALA A 52 13.93 -12.78 -2.66
N LEU A 53 14.58 -12.46 -3.79
CA LEU A 53 13.92 -12.38 -5.11
C LEU A 53 13.35 -13.74 -5.56
N MET A 54 14.10 -14.83 -5.39
CA MET A 54 13.61 -16.17 -5.71
C MET A 54 12.42 -16.57 -4.85
N GLY A 55 12.47 -16.31 -3.54
CA GLY A 55 11.35 -16.55 -2.62
C GLY A 55 10.13 -15.73 -2.97
N ALA A 56 10.31 -14.45 -3.31
CA ALA A 56 9.24 -13.57 -3.77
C ALA A 56 8.59 -14.06 -5.06
N TYR A 57 9.39 -14.50 -6.03
CA TYR A 57 8.89 -15.06 -7.27
C TYR A 57 8.00 -16.30 -7.07
N LEU A 58 8.40 -17.20 -6.16
CA LEU A 58 7.58 -18.36 -5.82
C LEU A 58 6.24 -17.95 -5.19
N ILE A 59 6.24 -16.95 -4.29
CA ILE A 59 5.02 -16.40 -3.71
C ILE A 59 4.13 -15.77 -4.79
N MET A 60 4.72 -15.01 -5.72
CA MET A 60 3.96 -14.38 -6.80
C MET A 60 3.27 -15.39 -7.73
N LYS A 61 3.84 -16.58 -7.92
CA LYS A 61 3.21 -17.67 -8.68
C LYS A 61 1.90 -18.16 -8.06
N GLU A 62 1.80 -18.09 -6.75
CA GLU A 62 0.63 -18.54 -5.99
C GLU A 62 -0.33 -17.38 -5.69
N THR A 63 0.10 -16.14 -5.90
CA THR A 63 -0.72 -14.96 -5.63
C THR A 63 -1.60 -14.65 -6.84
N THR A 64 -2.88 -14.40 -6.57
CA THR A 64 -3.88 -14.08 -7.60
C THR A 64 -4.43 -12.67 -7.42
N ASP A 65 -4.91 -12.09 -8.53
CA ASP A 65 -5.69 -10.85 -8.54
C ASP A 65 -7.14 -11.10 -8.07
N LYS A 66 -7.95 -10.05 -7.98
CA LYS A 66 -9.39 -10.15 -7.60
C LYS A 66 -10.21 -11.05 -8.54
N SER A 67 -9.75 -11.29 -9.77
CA SER A 67 -10.39 -12.18 -10.74
C SER A 67 -9.88 -13.62 -10.69
N GLY A 68 -8.98 -13.94 -9.77
CA GLY A 68 -8.40 -15.27 -9.60
C GLY A 68 -7.26 -15.59 -10.59
N ARG A 69 -6.77 -14.62 -11.38
CA ARG A 69 -5.65 -14.79 -12.29
C ARG A 69 -4.32 -14.57 -11.55
N CYS A 70 -3.30 -15.34 -11.91
CA CYS A 70 -1.95 -15.17 -11.36
C CYS A 70 -1.44 -13.74 -11.59
N ILE A 71 -0.85 -13.10 -10.59
CA ILE A 71 -0.32 -11.74 -10.71
C ILE A 71 0.81 -11.61 -11.73
N LEU A 72 1.56 -12.70 -11.98
CA LEU A 72 2.60 -12.74 -13.00
C LEU A 72 2.04 -12.63 -14.42
N GLU A 73 0.76 -12.96 -14.63
CA GLU A 73 0.07 -12.90 -15.91
C GLU A 73 -0.83 -11.65 -16.02
N SER A 74 -1.41 -11.21 -14.90
CA SER A 74 -2.38 -10.11 -14.88
C SER A 74 -1.74 -8.73 -14.71
N CYS A 75 -0.49 -8.66 -14.23
CA CYS A 75 0.23 -7.40 -14.01
C CYS A 75 1.30 -7.14 -15.06
N SER A 76 1.60 -5.86 -15.30
CA SER A 76 2.68 -5.48 -16.21
C SER A 76 4.05 -5.90 -15.67
N GLN A 77 4.94 -6.39 -16.55
CA GLN A 77 6.27 -6.84 -16.20
C GLN A 77 7.11 -5.76 -15.49
N ASN A 78 6.98 -4.50 -15.92
CA ASN A 78 7.66 -3.38 -15.28
C ASN A 78 7.19 -3.18 -13.83
N SER A 79 5.89 -3.33 -13.55
CA SER A 79 5.39 -3.21 -12.17
C SER A 79 5.85 -4.35 -11.28
N ILE A 80 5.96 -5.57 -11.82
CA ILE A 80 6.53 -6.72 -11.12
C ILE A 80 8.00 -6.48 -10.81
N ALA A 81 8.79 -6.01 -11.81
CA ALA A 81 10.19 -5.68 -11.61
C ALA A 81 10.38 -4.64 -10.51
N ASN A 82 9.64 -3.53 -10.57
CA ASN A 82 9.71 -2.46 -9.58
C ASN A 82 9.35 -2.96 -8.17
N SER A 83 8.28 -3.73 -8.03
CA SER A 83 7.87 -4.30 -6.74
C SER A 83 8.93 -5.23 -6.12
N LEU A 84 9.58 -6.04 -6.95
CA LEU A 84 10.68 -6.91 -6.52
C LEU A 84 11.92 -6.09 -6.13
N MET A 85 12.23 -5.06 -6.91
CA MET A 85 13.35 -4.14 -6.62
C MET A 85 13.10 -3.35 -5.34
N ASP A 86 11.89 -2.84 -5.11
CA ASP A 86 11.51 -2.14 -3.89
C ASP A 86 11.68 -3.04 -2.66
N MET A 87 11.14 -4.26 -2.72
CA MET A 87 11.32 -5.26 -1.66
C MET A 87 12.81 -5.50 -1.36
N ALA A 88 13.60 -5.75 -2.40
CA ALA A 88 15.01 -6.09 -2.26
C ALA A 88 15.85 -4.90 -1.77
N THR A 89 15.62 -3.69 -2.31
CA THR A 89 16.34 -2.47 -1.87
C THR A 89 16.04 -2.15 -0.40
N LEU A 90 14.80 -2.32 0.05
CA LEU A 90 14.46 -2.24 1.47
C LEU A 90 15.06 -3.40 2.29
N GLY A 91 15.69 -4.38 1.65
CA GLY A 91 16.22 -5.58 2.31
C GLY A 91 15.15 -6.39 3.01
N LEU A 92 13.91 -6.36 2.54
CA LEU A 92 12.79 -7.11 3.08
C LEU A 92 12.62 -8.45 2.36
N ASN A 93 11.94 -9.39 3.01
CA ASN A 93 11.72 -10.73 2.48
C ASN A 93 10.25 -11.13 2.63
N ALA A 94 9.57 -11.35 1.51
CA ALA A 94 8.16 -11.76 1.50
C ALA A 94 7.96 -13.15 2.13
N SER A 95 8.93 -14.07 1.99
CA SER A 95 8.87 -15.39 2.65
C SER A 95 8.90 -15.30 4.18
N LYS A 96 9.45 -14.23 4.74
CA LYS A 96 9.40 -13.91 6.17
C LYS A 96 8.16 -13.10 6.56
N LYS A 97 7.18 -12.98 5.68
CA LYS A 97 5.96 -12.16 5.88
C LYS A 97 6.24 -10.67 6.15
N GLN A 98 7.38 -10.16 5.67
CA GLN A 98 7.76 -8.75 5.86
C GLN A 98 7.09 -7.81 4.84
N GLY A 99 6.38 -8.34 3.87
CA GLY A 99 5.57 -7.64 2.89
C GLY A 99 4.80 -8.59 2.01
N TYR A 100 3.90 -8.03 1.20
CA TYR A 100 3.01 -8.75 0.32
C TYR A 100 3.01 -8.11 -1.07
N PHE A 101 2.75 -8.91 -2.10
CA PHE A 101 2.53 -8.44 -3.46
C PHE A 101 1.03 -8.42 -3.73
N ILE A 102 0.55 -7.29 -4.20
CA ILE A 102 -0.88 -7.06 -4.47
C ILE A 102 -1.03 -6.60 -5.91
N ALA A 103 -2.01 -7.21 -6.62
CA ALA A 103 -2.40 -6.76 -7.95
C ALA A 103 -3.49 -5.69 -7.84
N TYR A 104 -3.22 -4.51 -8.38
CA TYR A 104 -4.16 -3.41 -8.46
C TYR A 104 -4.15 -2.80 -9.86
N ALA A 105 -5.31 -2.78 -10.54
CA ALA A 105 -5.49 -2.20 -11.87
C ALA A 105 -4.41 -2.64 -12.91
N GLY A 106 -4.02 -3.93 -12.90
CA GLY A 106 -3.00 -4.48 -13.80
C GLY A 106 -1.56 -4.12 -13.44
N LYS A 107 -1.34 -3.57 -12.23
CA LYS A 107 -0.01 -3.28 -11.67
C LYS A 107 0.23 -4.15 -10.43
N CYS A 108 1.41 -4.69 -10.32
CA CYS A 108 1.89 -5.33 -9.09
C CYS A 108 2.49 -4.26 -8.18
N GLN A 109 2.18 -4.32 -6.89
CA GLN A 109 2.72 -3.43 -5.87
C GLN A 109 3.23 -4.24 -4.68
N PHE A 110 4.36 -3.82 -4.13
CA PHE A 110 4.87 -4.35 -2.88
C PHE A 110 4.37 -3.52 -1.71
N GLN A 111 3.66 -4.14 -0.78
CA GLN A 111 3.18 -3.49 0.45
C GLN A 111 3.92 -4.05 1.66
N LYS A 112 4.48 -3.16 2.48
CA LYS A 112 5.16 -3.53 3.72
C LYS A 112 4.14 -4.03 4.75
N SER A 113 4.45 -5.14 5.41
CA SER A 113 3.70 -5.59 6.57
C SER A 113 4.23 -4.91 7.85
N TYR A 114 3.51 -5.10 8.97
CA TYR A 114 4.01 -4.61 10.26
C TYR A 114 5.33 -5.30 10.67
N PHE A 115 5.58 -6.55 10.25
CA PHE A 115 6.88 -7.22 10.41
C PHE A 115 7.98 -6.55 9.59
N GLY A 116 7.64 -6.08 8.38
CA GLY A 116 8.55 -5.28 7.55
C GLY A 116 8.91 -3.97 8.24
N ASN A 117 7.92 -3.25 8.77
CA ASN A 117 8.14 -2.01 9.50
C ASN A 117 9.00 -2.23 10.77
N ILE A 118 8.78 -3.31 11.52
CA ILE A 118 9.64 -3.69 12.66
C ILE A 118 11.07 -3.96 12.18
N THR A 119 11.24 -4.65 11.06
CA THR A 119 12.57 -4.96 10.51
C THR A 119 13.32 -3.68 10.13
N LEU A 120 12.65 -2.74 9.47
CA LEU A 120 13.23 -1.44 9.12
C LEU A 120 13.57 -0.63 10.37
N ALA A 121 12.68 -0.55 11.35
CA ALA A 121 12.94 0.15 12.61
C ALA A 121 14.13 -0.46 13.37
N LYS A 122 14.29 -1.79 13.37
CA LYS A 122 15.46 -2.45 13.99
C LYS A 122 16.78 -2.06 13.32
N ARG A 123 16.80 -1.88 12.01
CA ARG A 123 18.00 -1.39 11.30
C ARG A 123 18.34 0.06 11.64
N ASN A 124 17.33 0.79 12.10
CA ASN A 124 17.49 2.18 12.54
C ASN A 124 17.64 2.31 14.06
N GLY A 125 18.28 1.34 14.69
CA GLY A 125 18.67 1.40 16.11
C GLY A 125 17.59 0.98 17.10
N MET A 126 16.46 0.40 16.64
CA MET A 126 15.48 -0.18 17.55
C MET A 126 15.91 -1.57 18.01
N LYS A 127 16.18 -1.75 19.30
CA LYS A 127 16.53 -3.05 19.90
C LYS A 127 15.31 -3.93 20.13
N LYS A 128 14.22 -3.37 20.66
CA LYS A 128 13.02 -4.10 21.06
C LYS A 128 11.78 -3.23 20.90
N ILE A 129 10.66 -3.85 20.54
CA ILE A 129 9.34 -3.22 20.59
C ILE A 129 8.36 -4.11 21.35
N THR A 130 7.52 -3.48 22.16
CA THR A 130 6.39 -4.10 22.87
C THR A 130 5.15 -3.26 22.64
N ALA A 131 3.96 -3.88 22.64
CA ALA A 131 2.70 -3.17 22.54
C ALA A 131 1.64 -3.86 23.37
N GLU A 132 0.80 -3.07 24.04
CA GLU A 132 -0.31 -3.56 24.84
C GLU A 132 -1.59 -2.78 24.54
N VAL A 133 -2.72 -3.45 24.78
CA VAL A 133 -4.06 -2.90 24.64
C VAL A 133 -4.56 -2.46 26.01
N ILE A 134 -5.25 -1.34 26.03
CA ILE A 134 -5.88 -0.79 27.22
C ILE A 134 -7.39 -1.08 27.11
N TYR A 135 -7.93 -1.82 28.05
CA TYR A 135 -9.36 -2.18 28.12
C TYR A 135 -10.11 -1.32 29.11
N GLU A 136 -11.46 -1.47 29.10
CA GLU A 136 -12.35 -0.73 29.98
C GLU A 136 -12.21 -1.15 31.42
N GLY A 137 -11.61 -1.10 32.20
CA GLY A 137 -11.40 -1.55 33.60
C GLY A 137 -9.96 -1.50 34.00
N ASP A 138 -9.06 -1.28 33.01
CA ASP A 138 -7.65 -1.15 33.27
C ASP A 138 -7.35 0.22 33.93
N THR A 139 -6.38 0.22 34.84
CA THR A 139 -5.78 1.46 35.33
C THR A 139 -4.63 1.84 34.40
N PHE A 140 -4.83 2.89 33.59
CA PHE A 140 -3.79 3.38 32.68
C PHE A 140 -3.52 4.86 32.94
N LYS A 141 -2.25 5.21 33.18
CA LYS A 141 -1.79 6.59 33.34
C LYS A 141 -0.47 6.78 32.62
N TYR A 142 -0.33 7.92 32.00
CA TYR A 142 0.93 8.39 31.41
C TYR A 142 1.02 9.90 31.57
N HIS A 143 2.21 10.46 31.56
CA HIS A 143 2.47 11.88 31.50
C HIS A 143 3.40 12.23 30.35
N ILE A 144 3.61 13.52 30.12
CA ILE A 144 4.56 14.04 29.14
C ILE A 144 5.61 14.82 29.89
N GLU A 145 6.88 14.39 29.76
CA GLU A 145 8.05 15.06 30.31
C GLU A 145 8.99 15.38 29.15
N ASP A 146 9.41 16.64 29.03
CA ASP A 146 10.26 17.14 27.94
C ASP A 146 9.77 16.76 26.52
N GLY A 147 8.44 16.67 26.33
CA GLY A 147 7.82 16.29 25.08
C GLY A 147 7.77 14.77 24.81
N VAL A 148 8.30 13.95 25.72
CA VAL A 148 8.29 12.48 25.63
C VAL A 148 7.16 11.92 26.47
N LYS A 149 6.39 10.97 25.92
CA LYS A 149 5.36 10.24 26.65
C LYS A 149 6.01 9.18 27.55
N ILE A 150 5.66 9.20 28.82
CA ILE A 150 6.13 8.23 29.83
C ILE A 150 4.92 7.52 30.41
N ILE A 151 4.90 6.19 30.34
CA ILE A 151 3.84 5.39 30.95
C ILE A 151 4.18 5.17 32.42
N ASP A 152 3.31 5.67 33.28
CA ASP A 152 3.45 5.58 34.73
C ASP A 152 2.92 4.25 35.25
N VAL A 153 1.71 3.89 34.81
CA VAL A 153 0.97 2.72 35.30
C VAL A 153 0.17 2.11 34.16
N HIS A 154 0.25 0.80 34.03
CA HIS A 154 -0.74 -0.01 33.35
C HIS A 154 -0.98 -1.28 34.14
N GLU A 155 -2.08 -1.28 34.90
CA GLU A 155 -2.57 -2.44 35.65
C GLU A 155 -3.77 -3.00 34.92
N GLN A 156 -3.67 -4.27 34.53
CA GLN A 156 -4.69 -4.99 33.80
C GLN A 156 -5.07 -6.25 34.55
N ASP A 157 -6.36 -6.39 34.85
CA ASP A 157 -6.90 -7.67 35.32
C ASP A 157 -7.24 -8.54 34.12
N PHE A 158 -6.86 -9.81 34.19
CA PHE A 158 -7.17 -10.77 33.15
C PHE A 158 -8.67 -10.84 32.81
N MET A 159 -9.55 -10.61 33.78
CA MET A 159 -10.99 -10.59 33.59
C MET A 159 -11.52 -9.35 32.83
N ASN A 160 -10.69 -8.30 32.71
CA ASN A 160 -11.04 -7.09 31.95
C ASN A 160 -10.76 -7.22 30.45
N ILE A 161 -10.09 -8.29 30.00
CA ILE A 161 -9.76 -8.50 28.60
C ILE A 161 -11.04 -8.81 27.80
N ASP A 162 -11.59 -7.77 27.17
CA ASP A 162 -12.78 -7.81 26.35
C ASP A 162 -12.53 -7.06 25.04
N VAL A 163 -12.55 -7.79 23.91
CA VAL A 163 -12.26 -7.25 22.57
C VAL A 163 -13.19 -6.09 22.22
N ASP A 164 -14.43 -6.10 22.72
CA ASP A 164 -15.40 -5.03 22.45
C ASP A 164 -15.18 -3.78 23.31
N LYS A 165 -14.41 -3.91 24.38
CA LYS A 165 -14.14 -2.84 25.35
C LYS A 165 -12.75 -2.24 25.27
N VAL A 166 -12.13 -2.27 24.09
CA VAL A 166 -10.84 -1.62 23.84
C VAL A 166 -10.99 -0.10 23.94
N LYS A 167 -10.23 0.54 24.83
CA LYS A 167 -10.14 2.00 25.03
C LYS A 167 -8.98 2.62 24.26
N GLY A 168 -7.92 1.85 24.02
CA GLY A 168 -6.73 2.30 23.32
C GLY A 168 -5.66 1.24 23.26
N ALA A 169 -4.51 1.63 22.76
CA ALA A 169 -3.31 0.80 22.75
C ALA A 169 -2.07 1.68 22.78
N TYR A 170 -0.94 1.11 23.22
CA TYR A 170 0.35 1.77 23.16
C TYR A 170 1.44 0.81 22.69
N ALA A 171 2.52 1.40 22.18
CA ALA A 171 3.75 0.69 21.86
C ALA A 171 4.95 1.41 22.48
N ILE A 172 5.94 0.64 22.90
CA ILE A 172 7.21 1.12 23.45
C ILE A 172 8.33 0.51 22.62
N ALA A 173 9.12 1.35 21.96
CA ALA A 173 10.38 0.97 21.33
C ALA A 173 11.53 1.29 22.31
N THR A 174 12.41 0.34 22.52
CA THR A 174 13.68 0.54 23.22
C THR A 174 14.77 0.62 22.16
N MET A 175 15.50 1.73 22.12
CA MET A 175 16.59 1.96 21.20
C MET A 175 17.91 1.33 21.70
N GLU A 176 18.92 1.25 20.85
CA GLU A 176 20.23 0.67 21.22
C GLU A 176 20.95 1.46 22.29
N ASP A 177 20.76 2.79 22.33
CA ASP A 177 21.27 3.68 23.39
C ASP A 177 20.52 3.57 24.73
N GLY A 178 19.49 2.72 24.78
CA GLY A 178 18.64 2.51 25.97
C GLY A 178 17.48 3.51 26.09
N SER A 179 17.39 4.51 25.22
CA SER A 179 16.26 5.44 25.21
C SER A 179 14.96 4.73 24.81
N LYS A 180 13.82 5.30 25.22
CA LYS A 180 12.49 4.74 24.91
C LYS A 180 11.68 5.73 24.12
N ILE A 181 11.04 5.25 23.06
CA ILE A 181 10.06 6.01 22.29
C ILE A 181 8.69 5.35 22.51
N VAL A 182 7.69 6.16 22.87
CA VAL A 182 6.36 5.67 23.24
C VAL A 182 5.32 6.28 22.34
N GLU A 183 4.49 5.44 21.74
CA GLU A 183 3.30 5.84 21.02
C GLU A 183 2.05 5.35 21.74
N VAL A 184 1.11 6.26 22.01
CA VAL A 184 -0.17 5.97 22.69
C VAL A 184 -1.28 6.46 21.78
N MET A 185 -2.26 5.61 21.49
CA MET A 185 -3.45 5.95 20.71
C MET A 185 -4.71 5.53 21.47
N ASN A 186 -5.67 6.43 21.55
CA ASN A 186 -7.01 6.09 22.05
C ASN A 186 -7.84 5.41 20.93
N ILE A 187 -8.97 4.83 21.30
CA ILE A 187 -9.83 4.09 20.36
C ILE A 187 -10.33 4.96 19.18
N ALA A 188 -10.57 6.26 19.41
CA ALA A 188 -11.00 7.17 18.34
C ALA A 188 -9.87 7.37 17.30
N GLN A 189 -8.62 7.51 17.74
CA GLN A 189 -7.46 7.60 16.85
C GLN A 189 -7.21 6.29 16.11
N LEU A 190 -7.38 5.15 16.77
CA LEU A 190 -7.27 3.82 16.16
C LEU A 190 -8.34 3.65 15.07
N LYS A 191 -9.62 3.93 15.38
CA LYS A 191 -10.72 3.87 14.41
C LYS A 191 -10.48 4.83 13.24
N LYS A 192 -9.97 6.04 13.46
CA LYS A 192 -9.63 6.97 12.39
C LYS A 192 -8.53 6.40 11.46
N ALA A 193 -7.49 5.78 12.02
CA ALA A 193 -6.44 5.14 11.24
C ALA A 193 -6.95 3.93 10.43
N TRP A 194 -7.88 3.17 10.97
CA TRP A 194 -8.52 2.06 10.26
C TRP A 194 -9.43 2.55 9.14
N ASN A 195 -10.24 3.58 9.39
CA ASN A 195 -11.16 4.15 8.40
C ASN A 195 -10.44 4.79 7.21
N GLN A 196 -9.27 5.39 7.42
CA GLN A 196 -8.44 5.91 6.31
C GLN A 196 -8.02 4.77 5.35
N ARG A 197 -7.73 3.58 5.88
CA ARG A 197 -7.33 2.40 5.07
C ARG A 197 -8.50 1.69 4.40
N MET A 198 -9.71 1.89 4.87
CA MET A 198 -10.86 1.07 4.46
C MET A 198 -12.00 1.90 3.88
N GLY A 199 -11.72 3.16 3.49
CA GLY A 199 -12.69 4.00 2.77
C GLY A 199 -14.00 4.25 3.47
N GLY A 200 -13.95 4.45 4.77
CA GLY A 200 -15.16 4.73 5.54
C GLY A 200 -15.99 3.49 5.83
N LEU A 201 -15.35 2.39 6.21
CA LEU A 201 -16.06 1.18 6.63
C LEU A 201 -17.19 1.51 7.60
N LYS A 202 -18.39 1.14 7.20
CA LYS A 202 -19.44 0.79 8.17
C LYS A 202 -18.84 -0.28 9.08
N GLU A 203 -18.98 -0.13 10.39
CA GLU A 203 -18.62 -1.19 11.35
C GLU A 203 -19.39 -2.45 10.96
N ASP A 204 -18.78 -3.27 10.13
CA ASP A 204 -19.32 -4.59 9.77
C ASP A 204 -18.89 -5.54 10.89
N GLU A 205 -19.86 -6.17 11.55
CA GLU A 205 -19.63 -7.18 12.61
C GLU A 205 -18.70 -8.30 12.13
N ASN A 206 -18.63 -8.52 10.82
CA ASN A 206 -17.79 -9.54 10.20
C ASN A 206 -16.37 -9.07 9.86
N SER A 207 -16.07 -7.78 9.98
CA SER A 207 -14.73 -7.27 9.65
C SER A 207 -13.67 -7.79 10.62
N THR A 208 -12.45 -7.99 10.11
CA THR A 208 -11.28 -8.36 10.93
C THR A 208 -11.03 -7.35 12.04
N HIS A 209 -11.31 -6.06 11.80
CA HIS A 209 -11.14 -4.98 12.78
C HIS A 209 -12.16 -5.05 13.92
N THR A 210 -13.33 -5.65 13.68
CA THR A 210 -14.33 -5.87 14.73
C THR A 210 -14.02 -7.14 15.50
N LYS A 211 -13.76 -8.25 14.81
CA LYS A 211 -13.52 -9.56 15.45
C LYS A 211 -12.20 -9.63 16.24
N PHE A 212 -11.15 -8.94 15.78
CA PHE A 212 -9.80 -8.95 16.37
C PHE A 212 -9.32 -7.54 16.67
N ARG A 213 -10.18 -6.74 17.29
CA ARG A 213 -9.94 -5.31 17.56
C ARG A 213 -8.67 -5.07 18.37
N ASP A 214 -8.42 -5.91 19.35
CA ASP A 214 -7.22 -5.89 20.18
C ASP A 214 -5.93 -6.11 19.39
N GLN A 215 -5.90 -7.14 18.52
CA GLN A 215 -4.76 -7.43 17.66
C GLN A 215 -4.53 -6.32 16.63
N MET A 216 -5.61 -5.77 16.07
CA MET A 216 -5.53 -4.66 15.14
C MET A 216 -5.06 -3.37 15.81
N ALA A 217 -5.46 -3.12 17.08
CA ALA A 217 -4.97 -2.01 17.87
C ALA A 217 -3.45 -2.11 18.13
N LYS A 218 -2.96 -3.28 18.58
CA LYS A 218 -1.51 -3.53 18.74
C LYS A 218 -0.76 -3.31 17.44
N LYS A 219 -1.23 -3.87 16.33
CA LYS A 219 -0.63 -3.73 15.01
C LYS A 219 -0.55 -2.26 14.56
N THR A 220 -1.58 -1.47 14.85
CA THR A 220 -1.65 -0.06 14.46
C THR A 220 -0.64 0.81 15.20
N VAL A 221 -0.54 0.68 16.53
CA VAL A 221 0.45 1.45 17.31
C VAL A 221 1.89 1.02 17.00
N ILE A 222 2.14 -0.28 16.75
CA ILE A 222 3.45 -0.78 16.31
C ILE A 222 3.83 -0.15 14.97
N ASN A 223 2.94 -0.21 13.98
CA ASN A 223 3.20 0.36 12.66
C ASN A 223 3.51 1.85 12.73
N ARG A 224 2.73 2.61 13.49
CA ARG A 224 2.93 4.06 13.65
C ARG A 224 4.28 4.38 14.27
N LEU A 225 4.64 3.68 15.34
CA LEU A 225 5.92 3.87 16.02
C LEU A 225 7.10 3.47 15.13
N CYS A 226 7.03 2.31 14.47
CA CYS A 226 8.09 1.84 13.57
C CYS A 226 8.28 2.76 12.35
N LYS A 227 7.20 3.30 11.77
CA LYS A 227 7.28 4.28 10.67
C LYS A 227 7.99 5.56 11.11
N THR A 228 7.70 6.05 12.31
CA THR A 228 8.39 7.23 12.85
C THR A 228 9.89 6.98 12.97
N ILE A 229 10.32 5.81 13.47
CA ILE A 229 11.73 5.45 13.62
C ILE A 229 12.40 5.26 12.25
N ALA A 230 11.76 4.57 11.32
CA ALA A 230 12.30 4.31 9.98
C ALA A 230 12.44 5.60 9.15
N ASN A 231 11.47 6.51 9.22
CA ASN A 231 11.46 7.74 8.43
C ASN A 231 12.40 8.84 9.02
N THR A 232 12.87 8.68 10.24
CA THR A 232 13.92 9.53 10.82
C THR A 232 15.33 8.98 10.56
N SER A 233 15.45 7.92 9.77
CA SER A 233 16.72 7.31 9.36
C SER A 233 17.57 8.26 8.52
N THR A 234 18.89 8.14 8.66
CA THR A 234 19.86 8.84 7.83
C THR A 234 20.08 8.21 6.44
N ASP A 235 19.53 6.99 6.22
CA ASP A 235 19.59 6.33 4.91
C ASP A 235 18.46 6.85 4.00
N GLY A 236 18.79 7.86 3.19
CA GLY A 236 17.84 8.54 2.31
C GLY A 236 17.15 7.61 1.31
N ASN A 237 17.82 6.56 0.81
CA ASN A 237 17.23 5.63 -0.15
C ASN A 237 16.12 4.78 0.49
N ILE A 238 16.33 4.30 1.71
CA ILE A 238 15.33 3.50 2.45
C ILE A 238 14.13 4.38 2.79
N SER A 239 14.35 5.60 3.27
CA SER A 239 13.29 6.55 3.61
C SER A 239 12.44 6.89 2.39
N GLU A 240 13.05 7.28 1.25
CA GLU A 240 12.34 7.64 0.02
C GLU A 240 11.46 6.49 -0.52
N ILE A 241 12.00 5.27 -0.60
CA ILE A 241 11.22 4.10 -1.05
C ILE A 241 10.11 3.78 -0.04
N SER A 242 10.41 3.86 1.25
CA SER A 242 9.43 3.61 2.31
C SER A 242 8.25 4.57 2.23
N ASP A 243 8.53 5.87 2.09
CA ASP A 243 7.51 6.92 2.00
C ASP A 243 6.68 6.77 0.73
N ARG A 244 7.32 6.52 -0.41
CA ARG A 244 6.62 6.27 -1.68
C ARG A 244 5.67 5.07 -1.60
N LEU A 245 6.07 3.97 -0.96
CA LEU A 245 5.20 2.81 -0.78
C LEU A 245 4.02 3.12 0.15
N ASP A 246 4.24 3.92 1.18
CA ASP A 246 3.18 4.34 2.10
C ASP A 246 2.18 5.30 1.43
N GLU A 247 2.64 6.19 0.55
CA GLU A 247 1.80 7.07 -0.26
C GLU A 247 0.99 6.29 -1.31
N GLN A 248 1.60 5.30 -1.98
CA GLN A 248 0.91 4.43 -2.92
C GLN A 248 -0.20 3.64 -2.23
N GLU A 249 0.07 3.04 -1.06
CA GLU A 249 -0.95 2.34 -0.26
C GLU A 249 -2.16 3.25 0.04
N ASN A 250 -1.92 4.51 0.40
CA ASN A 250 -2.98 5.48 0.69
C ASN A 250 -3.76 5.91 -0.57
N THR A 251 -3.07 6.14 -1.69
CA THR A 251 -3.69 6.59 -2.95
C THR A 251 -4.58 5.51 -3.56
N ASP A 252 -4.16 4.26 -3.53
CA ASP A 252 -4.92 3.15 -4.09
C ASP A 252 -6.19 2.87 -3.30
N ILE A 253 -6.14 3.01 -1.98
CA ILE A 253 -7.31 2.91 -1.11
C ILE A 253 -8.32 4.03 -1.44
N LEU A 254 -7.86 5.27 -1.62
CA LEU A 254 -8.73 6.38 -2.02
C LEU A 254 -9.37 6.15 -3.39
N ALA A 255 -8.61 5.66 -4.37
CA ALA A 255 -9.12 5.37 -5.71
C ALA A 255 -10.15 4.21 -5.71
N GLU A 256 -9.93 3.17 -4.89
CA GLU A 256 -10.88 2.06 -4.73
C GLU A 256 -12.19 2.53 -4.09
N ASN A 257 -12.10 3.47 -3.12
CA ASN A 257 -13.27 4.05 -2.48
C ASN A 257 -14.10 4.92 -3.42
N VAL A 258 -13.44 5.77 -4.21
CA VAL A 258 -14.10 6.60 -5.24
C VAL A 258 -14.78 5.71 -6.28
N ALA A 259 -14.13 4.64 -6.72
CA ALA A 259 -14.73 3.69 -7.66
C ALA A 259 -15.97 2.98 -7.07
N TYR A 260 -15.91 2.59 -5.80
CA TYR A 260 -17.04 2.01 -5.08
C TYR A 260 -18.20 2.99 -4.90
N GLU A 261 -17.93 4.26 -4.55
CA GLU A 261 -18.94 5.31 -4.44
C GLU A 261 -19.60 5.60 -5.80
N ILE A 262 -18.82 5.65 -6.88
CA ILE A 262 -19.37 5.81 -8.25
C ILE A 262 -20.27 4.63 -8.61
N GLU A 263 -19.87 3.39 -8.33
CA GLU A 263 -20.67 2.20 -8.62
C GLU A 263 -21.97 2.17 -7.81
N GLN A 264 -21.94 2.56 -6.53
CA GLN A 264 -23.13 2.65 -5.69
C GLN A 264 -24.08 3.78 -6.12
N ASN A 265 -23.55 4.90 -6.61
CA ASN A 265 -24.34 6.07 -7.00
C ASN A 265 -24.80 6.00 -8.47
N SER A 266 -24.09 5.28 -9.37
CA SER A 266 -24.45 5.18 -10.78
C SER A 266 -25.69 4.30 -11.04
N ASN A 267 -26.06 3.43 -10.11
CA ASN A 267 -27.22 2.53 -10.25
C ASN A 267 -28.56 3.15 -9.78
N GLN A 268 -28.59 4.43 -9.38
CA GLN A 268 -29.82 5.07 -8.86
C GLN A 268 -30.50 6.06 -9.81
N VAL A 269 -29.98 6.27 -11.03
CA VAL A 269 -30.63 7.13 -12.04
C VAL A 269 -30.93 6.29 -13.26
N GLU A 270 -32.12 5.70 -13.31
CA GLU A 270 -32.73 5.32 -14.59
C GLU A 270 -32.99 6.59 -15.39
N PHE A 271 -32.22 6.81 -16.46
CA PHE A 271 -32.57 7.81 -17.45
C PHE A 271 -33.84 7.34 -18.17
N GLU A 272 -34.98 7.92 -17.83
CA GLU A 272 -36.16 7.82 -18.67
C GLU A 272 -35.84 8.49 -20.02
N THR A 273 -35.55 7.67 -21.06
CA THR A 273 -35.48 8.11 -22.43
C THR A 273 -36.89 8.23 -22.97
N ASN A 274 -37.55 9.34 -22.66
CA ASN A 274 -38.71 9.82 -23.39
C ASN A 274 -38.36 11.23 -23.89
N VAL A 275 -37.75 11.29 -25.06
CA VAL A 275 -37.71 12.49 -25.86
C VAL A 275 -38.20 12.08 -27.24
N ASP A 276 -39.51 12.32 -27.48
CA ASP A 276 -40.07 12.40 -28.83
C ASP A 276 -39.33 13.51 -29.55
N ALA A 277 -38.50 13.14 -30.52
CA ALA A 277 -37.81 14.09 -31.37
C ALA A 277 -38.78 14.59 -32.45
N GLU A 278 -39.46 15.73 -32.19
CA GLU A 278 -40.02 16.53 -33.26
C GLU A 278 -38.88 17.14 -34.06
N VAL A 279 -38.79 16.71 -35.33
CA VAL A 279 -37.88 17.29 -36.33
C VAL A 279 -38.44 18.66 -36.71
N VAL A 280 -37.85 19.74 -36.18
CA VAL A 280 -38.07 21.10 -36.71
C VAL A 280 -36.99 21.39 -37.73
N GLU A 281 -37.34 21.32 -39.02
CA GLU A 281 -36.54 21.91 -40.09
C GLU A 281 -36.48 23.44 -39.88
N ASN A 282 -35.32 23.96 -39.56
CA ASN A 282 -35.10 25.40 -39.56
C ASN A 282 -33.98 25.76 -40.55
N ASN A 283 -34.43 26.14 -41.76
CA ASN A 283 -33.65 26.86 -42.77
C ASN A 283 -33.37 28.26 -42.25
N ASN A 284 -32.17 28.56 -41.77
CA ASN A 284 -31.65 29.92 -41.80
C ASN A 284 -30.11 29.90 -41.80
N LYS A 285 -29.55 30.10 -42.99
CA LYS A 285 -28.15 30.51 -43.18
C LYS A 285 -28.00 31.94 -42.66
N GLN A 286 -27.27 32.14 -41.60
CA GLN A 286 -26.62 33.41 -41.29
C GLN A 286 -25.15 33.15 -41.02
N GLU A 287 -24.33 33.65 -41.94
CA GLU A 287 -22.87 33.72 -41.83
C GLU A 287 -22.54 34.76 -40.75
N HIS A 288 -21.83 34.34 -39.69
CA HIS A 288 -21.16 35.26 -38.78
C HIS A 288 -19.68 35.35 -39.16
N PRO A 289 -19.12 36.57 -39.26
CA PRO A 289 -17.70 36.76 -39.56
C PRO A 289 -16.85 36.37 -38.34
N LEU A 290 -15.69 35.75 -38.63
CA LEU A 290 -14.67 35.37 -37.68
C LEU A 290 -13.99 36.63 -37.05
N PRO A 291 -13.59 36.60 -35.80
CA PRO A 291 -12.88 37.72 -35.17
C PRO A 291 -11.42 37.84 -35.66
N ASP A 292 -10.97 39.10 -35.79
CA ASP A 292 -9.76 39.64 -36.46
C ASP A 292 -8.40 39.33 -35.80
N PHE A 293 -8.24 38.32 -34.97
CA PHE A 293 -6.95 38.11 -34.30
C PHE A 293 -6.12 36.92 -34.81
N MET A 294 -6.42 36.37 -35.98
CA MET A 294 -5.64 35.30 -36.64
C MET A 294 -5.12 35.69 -38.01
N VAL A 295 -4.49 36.84 -38.13
CA VAL A 295 -3.64 37.14 -39.29
C VAL A 295 -2.22 37.27 -38.81
N VAL A 296 -1.41 36.22 -38.99
CA VAL A 296 0.06 36.27 -38.85
C VAL A 296 0.59 36.60 -40.22
N GLU A 297 1.17 37.79 -40.39
CA GLU A 297 1.94 38.17 -41.57
C GLU A 297 3.24 37.35 -41.63
N GLN A 298 3.65 37.05 -42.82
CA GLN A 298 4.84 36.33 -43.24
C GLN A 298 6.15 37.05 -42.84
#